data_a6d82b74f9572c48acdc0b5963f88495
#
_entry.id   a6d82b74f9572c48acdc0b5963f88495
#
_cell.length_a   1.000
_cell.length_b   1.000
_cell.length_c   1.000
_cell.angle_alpha   90.00
_cell.angle_beta   90.00
_cell.angle_gamma   90.00
#
_symmetry.space_group_name_H-M   'P 1'
#
loop_
_entity.id
_entity.type
_entity.pdbx_description
1 polymer ?
#
loop_
_entity_poly.entity_id
_entity_poly.type
_entity_poly.pdbx_seq_one_letter_code
_entity_poly.pdbx_strand_id
1 'polypeptide(L)'
;SVKTRNGALSSESELSAKSAYLSTSNGKISVRNLTLTGNLTAESSNGAMLLSNISASSITAKTSNGKFETDLLTAADIYLKTSNGKIDAQTLLAANSIVLKTSNGAINATVVGTAEDFRIDVSTSNGSNNLADTAAGDKALTVRTSNGNISVFFLG
;
A
#
# COMPACT_ATOMS: atom_id res chain seq x y z
N SER A 1 1.59 -9.32 17.79
CA SER A 1 1.71 -7.85 17.89
C SER A 1 3.14 -7.49 18.28
N VAL A 2 3.78 -6.67 17.51
CA VAL A 2 5.13 -6.17 17.78
C VAL A 2 5.11 -4.65 17.76
N LYS A 3 5.57 -4.03 18.84
CA LYS A 3 5.63 -2.56 18.98
C LYS A 3 7.00 -2.12 19.44
N THR A 4 7.52 -1.06 18.84
CA THR A 4 8.74 -0.37 19.29
C THR A 4 8.58 1.14 19.11
N ARG A 5 9.39 1.93 19.80
CA ARG A 5 9.36 3.38 19.60
C ARG A 5 10.39 3.83 18.57
N ASN A 6 11.60 3.35 18.64
CA ASN A 6 12.71 3.80 17.79
C ASN A 6 13.40 2.66 17.02
N GLY A 7 13.06 1.42 17.31
CA GLY A 7 13.68 0.26 16.67
C GLY A 7 13.06 -0.06 15.31
N ALA A 8 13.87 -0.56 14.40
CA ALA A 8 13.38 -1.15 13.18
C ALA A 8 12.68 -2.49 13.48
N LEU A 9 11.63 -2.77 12.73
CA LEU A 9 10.94 -4.05 12.73
C LEU A 9 11.24 -4.75 11.41
N SER A 10 11.82 -5.94 11.47
CA SER A 10 12.11 -6.72 10.28
C SER A 10 11.66 -8.17 10.42
N SER A 11 11.15 -8.72 9.34
CA SER A 11 10.90 -10.15 9.17
C SER A 11 11.31 -10.51 7.74
N GLU A 12 12.30 -11.39 7.61
CA GLU A 12 12.84 -11.78 6.31
C GLU A 12 12.59 -13.27 6.00
N SER A 13 12.24 -14.03 7.01
CA SER A 13 11.92 -15.46 6.87
C SER A 13 10.46 -15.65 6.53
N GLU A 14 10.15 -16.77 5.88
CA GLU A 14 8.78 -17.19 5.67
C GLU A 14 8.06 -17.36 7.02
N LEU A 15 6.99 -16.62 7.19
CA LEU A 15 6.20 -16.61 8.42
C LEU A 15 4.72 -16.77 8.09
N SER A 16 4.08 -17.70 8.77
CA SER A 16 2.63 -17.88 8.70
C SER A 16 1.99 -17.56 10.06
N ALA A 17 0.93 -16.77 10.04
CA ALA A 17 0.21 -16.40 11.25
C ALA A 17 -1.26 -16.10 10.95
N LYS A 18 -2.05 -15.96 11.99
CA LYS A 18 -3.45 -15.56 11.84
C LYS A 18 -3.57 -14.09 11.48
N SER A 19 -2.90 -13.22 12.21
CA SER A 19 -2.87 -11.79 11.94
C SER A 19 -1.58 -11.17 12.49
N ALA A 20 -1.15 -10.06 11.93
CA ALA A 20 0.02 -9.33 12.38
C ALA A 20 -0.30 -7.84 12.62
N TYR A 21 0.19 -7.30 13.72
CA TYR A 21 0.18 -5.88 14.02
C TYR A 21 1.61 -5.42 14.34
N LEU A 22 2.10 -4.48 13.55
CA LEU A 22 3.45 -3.93 13.64
C LEU A 22 3.37 -2.41 13.83
N SER A 23 4.02 -1.88 14.83
CA SER A 23 3.98 -0.43 15.09
C SER A 23 5.32 0.08 15.56
N THR A 24 5.76 1.20 14.99
CA THR A 24 6.94 1.95 15.44
C THR A 24 6.70 3.45 15.27
N SER A 25 7.39 4.28 16.04
CA SER A 25 7.31 5.73 15.82
C SER A 25 8.35 6.19 14.80
N ASN A 26 9.59 5.75 14.92
CA ASN A 26 10.69 6.28 14.09
C ASN A 26 11.45 5.20 13.32
N GLY A 27 11.21 3.95 13.60
CA GLY A 27 11.91 2.84 12.96
C GLY A 27 11.30 2.47 11.59
N LYS A 28 12.12 1.89 10.74
CA LYS A 28 11.69 1.25 9.50
C LYS A 28 10.92 -0.03 9.80
N ILE A 29 9.86 -0.29 9.05
CA ILE A 29 9.19 -1.59 9.02
C ILE A 29 9.57 -2.28 7.71
N SER A 30 10.16 -3.47 7.81
CA SER A 30 10.56 -4.28 6.65
C SER A 30 10.05 -5.70 6.84
N VAL A 31 9.07 -6.09 6.05
CA VAL A 31 8.45 -7.42 6.13
C VAL A 31 8.52 -8.10 4.77
N ARG A 32 8.98 -9.33 4.77
CA ARG A 32 9.05 -10.17 3.57
C ARG A 32 8.50 -11.56 3.85
N ASN A 33 7.91 -12.17 2.82
CA ASN A 33 7.45 -13.57 2.86
C ASN A 33 6.48 -13.85 4.01
N LEU A 34 5.44 -13.04 4.15
CA LEU A 34 4.45 -13.15 5.20
C LEU A 34 3.11 -13.66 4.65
N THR A 35 2.61 -14.76 5.20
CA THR A 35 1.29 -15.30 4.87
C THR A 35 0.38 -15.24 6.10
N LEU A 36 -0.72 -14.52 5.97
CA LEU A 36 -1.73 -14.37 7.03
C LEU A 36 -3.09 -14.89 6.57
N THR A 37 -3.77 -15.62 7.43
CA THR A 37 -5.18 -15.96 7.19
C THR A 37 -6.15 -14.83 7.52
N GLY A 38 -5.69 -13.82 8.26
CA GLY A 38 -6.41 -12.60 8.61
C GLY A 38 -5.66 -11.35 8.16
N ASN A 39 -5.59 -10.35 9.01
CA ASN A 39 -5.18 -9.00 8.62
C ASN A 39 -3.73 -8.68 8.98
N LEU A 40 -3.08 -7.91 8.10
CA LEU A 40 -1.84 -7.19 8.40
C LEU A 40 -2.16 -5.71 8.68
N THR A 41 -1.69 -5.23 9.82
CA THR A 41 -1.69 -3.80 10.15
C THR A 41 -0.25 -3.36 10.46
N ALA A 42 0.25 -2.37 9.72
CA ALA A 42 1.58 -1.81 9.92
C ALA A 42 1.49 -0.28 10.07
N GLU A 43 2.02 0.27 11.14
CA GLU A 43 1.92 1.70 11.43
C GLU A 43 3.29 2.28 11.83
N SER A 44 3.63 3.43 11.25
CA SER A 44 4.80 4.22 11.66
C SER A 44 4.47 5.71 11.64
N SER A 45 5.20 6.51 12.38
CA SER A 45 5.11 7.96 12.20
C SER A 45 6.14 8.46 11.19
N ASN A 46 7.40 8.04 11.31
CA ASN A 46 8.49 8.57 10.49
C ASN A 46 9.27 7.51 9.70
N GLY A 47 9.03 6.26 9.96
CA GLY A 47 9.77 5.17 9.33
C GLY A 47 9.24 4.81 7.94
N ALA A 48 10.15 4.43 7.06
CA ALA A 48 9.78 3.83 5.78
C ALA A 48 9.18 2.43 5.98
N MET A 49 8.30 2.05 5.09
CA MET A 49 7.70 0.71 5.05
C MET A 49 8.10 -0.03 3.79
N LEU A 50 8.73 -1.17 3.96
CA LEU A 50 9.10 -2.11 2.90
C LEU A 50 8.31 -3.40 3.12
N LEU A 51 7.38 -3.66 2.23
CA LEU A 51 6.49 -4.81 2.30
C LEU A 51 6.63 -5.62 1.01
N SER A 52 7.08 -6.86 1.09
CA SER A 52 7.34 -7.68 -0.09
C SER A 52 6.83 -9.10 0.10
N ASN A 53 6.18 -9.63 -0.93
CA ASN A 53 5.62 -10.97 -0.94
C ASN A 53 4.73 -11.25 0.29
N ILE A 54 3.64 -10.49 0.39
CA ILE A 54 2.70 -10.58 1.51
C ILE A 54 1.33 -11.03 1.00
N SER A 55 0.79 -12.03 1.65
CA SER A 55 -0.58 -12.51 1.43
C SER A 55 -1.38 -12.40 2.73
N ALA A 56 -2.53 -11.76 2.67
CA ALA A 56 -3.41 -11.55 3.83
C ALA A 56 -4.87 -11.37 3.39
N SER A 57 -5.81 -11.43 4.32
CA SER A 57 -7.20 -11.06 4.03
C SER A 57 -7.33 -9.57 3.79
N SER A 58 -6.67 -8.75 4.60
CA SER A 58 -6.52 -7.32 4.33
C SER A 58 -5.13 -6.82 4.73
N ILE A 59 -4.65 -5.80 4.03
CA ILE A 59 -3.38 -5.13 4.31
C ILE A 59 -3.68 -3.67 4.56
N THR A 60 -3.37 -3.18 5.77
CA THR A 60 -3.47 -1.78 6.13
C THR A 60 -2.11 -1.29 6.59
N ALA A 61 -1.52 -0.36 5.86
CA ALA A 61 -0.23 0.23 6.21
C ALA A 61 -0.31 1.76 6.22
N LYS A 62 0.14 2.38 7.30
CA LYS A 62 0.07 3.83 7.49
C LYS A 62 1.39 4.38 8.01
N THR A 63 1.82 5.50 7.45
CA THR A 63 2.91 6.31 8.01
C THR A 63 2.60 7.79 7.83
N SER A 64 3.27 8.67 8.55
CA SER A 64 3.09 10.11 8.32
C SER A 64 4.17 10.65 7.39
N ASN A 65 5.43 10.32 7.61
CA ASN A 65 6.55 10.89 6.85
C ASN A 65 7.38 9.84 6.09
N GLY A 66 7.10 8.59 6.27
CA GLY A 66 7.82 7.52 5.60
C GLY A 66 7.34 7.26 4.18
N LYS A 67 8.23 6.76 3.35
CA LYS A 67 7.87 6.23 2.03
C LYS A 67 7.37 4.80 2.13
N PHE A 68 6.55 4.40 1.17
CA PHE A 68 6.25 3.00 0.90
C PHE A 68 7.06 2.48 -0.28
N GLU A 69 7.65 1.32 -0.10
CA GLU A 69 8.19 0.48 -1.16
C GLU A 69 7.57 -0.90 -0.98
N THR A 70 6.69 -1.28 -1.88
CA THR A 70 6.00 -2.56 -1.79
C THR A 70 6.11 -3.33 -3.08
N ASP A 71 6.18 -4.66 -2.96
CA ASP A 71 6.19 -5.55 -4.10
C ASP A 71 5.43 -6.83 -3.77
N LEU A 72 4.57 -7.26 -4.69
CA LEU A 72 3.73 -8.46 -4.57
C LEU A 72 2.92 -8.48 -3.27
N LEU A 73 1.91 -7.61 -3.21
CA LEU A 73 0.90 -7.65 -2.16
C LEU A 73 -0.38 -8.30 -2.67
N THR A 74 -0.84 -9.34 -1.98
CA THR A 74 -2.07 -10.05 -2.30
C THR A 74 -3.04 -9.97 -1.12
N ALA A 75 -4.21 -9.38 -1.32
CA ALA A 75 -5.25 -9.31 -0.30
C ALA A 75 -6.63 -9.09 -0.92
N ALA A 76 -7.70 -9.21 -0.13
CA ALA A 76 -9.00 -8.73 -0.59
C ALA A 76 -9.02 -7.19 -0.64
N ASP A 77 -8.48 -6.54 0.39
CA ASP A 77 -8.40 -5.09 0.48
C ASP A 77 -6.97 -4.64 0.83
N ILE A 78 -6.46 -3.67 0.06
CA ILE A 78 -5.13 -3.07 0.27
C ILE A 78 -5.31 -1.57 0.54
N TYR A 79 -4.82 -1.11 1.68
CA TYR A 79 -4.86 0.29 2.08
C TYR A 79 -3.47 0.79 2.47
N LEU A 80 -2.89 1.69 1.66
CA LEU A 80 -1.61 2.34 1.92
C LEU A 80 -1.80 3.85 2.05
N LYS A 81 -1.38 4.42 3.18
CA LYS A 81 -1.50 5.86 3.43
C LYS A 81 -0.23 6.44 4.03
N THR A 82 0.24 7.54 3.44
CA THR A 82 1.24 8.43 4.05
C THR A 82 0.79 9.88 3.95
N SER A 83 1.41 10.79 4.67
CA SER A 83 1.14 12.22 4.47
C SER A 83 2.21 12.87 3.60
N ASN A 84 3.48 12.58 3.82
CA ASN A 84 4.58 13.26 3.15
C ASN A 84 5.51 12.33 2.35
N GLY A 85 5.24 11.06 2.34
CA GLY A 85 6.06 10.08 1.64
C GLY A 85 5.55 9.74 0.24
N LYS A 86 6.46 9.25 -0.59
CA LYS A 86 6.12 8.62 -1.87
C LYS A 86 5.53 7.22 -1.61
N ILE A 87 4.58 6.82 -2.43
CA ILE A 87 4.11 5.45 -2.52
C ILE A 87 4.64 4.84 -3.82
N ASP A 88 5.46 3.81 -3.70
CA ASP A 88 5.97 3.01 -4.80
C ASP A 88 5.52 1.57 -4.58
N ALA A 89 4.45 1.19 -5.25
CA ALA A 89 3.76 -0.06 -4.98
C ALA A 89 3.69 -0.91 -6.25
N GLN A 90 4.51 -1.95 -6.29
CA GLN A 90 4.57 -2.86 -7.42
C GLN A 90 3.71 -4.10 -7.17
N THR A 91 3.08 -4.59 -8.21
CA THR A 91 2.34 -5.87 -8.23
C THR A 91 1.30 -5.99 -7.12
N LEU A 92 0.29 -5.11 -7.15
CA LEU A 92 -0.84 -5.16 -6.23
C LEU A 92 -1.94 -6.05 -6.78
N LEU A 93 -2.26 -7.13 -6.08
CA LEU A 93 -3.36 -8.04 -6.41
C LEU A 93 -4.46 -7.93 -5.35
N ALA A 94 -5.56 -7.30 -5.70
CA ALA A 94 -6.70 -7.17 -4.80
C ALA A 94 -7.96 -7.85 -5.35
N ALA A 95 -8.74 -8.45 -4.44
CA ALA A 95 -10.03 -9.02 -4.80
C ALA A 95 -11.16 -7.97 -4.78
N ASN A 96 -11.10 -6.98 -3.87
CA ASN A 96 -12.16 -5.99 -3.69
C ASN A 96 -11.68 -4.56 -3.90
N SER A 97 -10.64 -4.11 -3.17
CA SER A 97 -10.26 -2.71 -3.21
C SER A 97 -8.76 -2.44 -3.02
N ILE A 98 -8.29 -1.39 -3.67
CA ILE A 98 -6.98 -0.80 -3.50
C ILE A 98 -7.15 0.69 -3.20
N VAL A 99 -6.58 1.15 -2.10
CA VAL A 99 -6.58 2.56 -1.71
C VAL A 99 -5.15 3.03 -1.46
N LEU A 100 -4.69 3.96 -2.28
CA LEU A 100 -3.37 4.58 -2.18
C LEU A 100 -3.54 6.07 -1.94
N LYS A 101 -3.08 6.57 -0.79
CA LYS A 101 -3.25 7.99 -0.42
C LYS A 101 -1.96 8.60 0.11
N THR A 102 -1.63 9.78 -0.40
CA THR A 102 -0.61 10.66 0.20
C THR A 102 -1.09 12.11 0.10
N SER A 103 -0.45 13.02 0.81
CA SER A 103 -0.73 14.46 0.62
C SER A 103 0.37 15.12 -0.22
N ASN A 104 1.63 14.82 0.04
CA ASN A 104 2.76 15.52 -0.59
C ASN A 104 3.75 14.61 -1.34
N GLY A 105 3.35 13.42 -1.68
CA GLY A 105 4.22 12.47 -2.39
C GLY A 105 3.64 12.05 -3.73
N ALA A 106 4.50 11.56 -4.61
CA ALA A 106 4.06 10.87 -5.81
C ALA A 106 3.56 9.46 -5.49
N ILE A 107 2.65 8.97 -6.29
CA ILE A 107 2.15 7.59 -6.23
C ILE A 107 2.51 6.91 -7.54
N ASN A 108 3.32 5.86 -7.46
CA ASN A 108 3.58 4.94 -8.56
C ASN A 108 3.08 3.56 -8.16
N ALA A 109 2.24 2.98 -8.98
CA ALA A 109 1.69 1.67 -8.69
C ALA A 109 1.57 0.82 -9.94
N THR A 110 1.68 -0.49 -9.75
CA THR A 110 1.37 -1.50 -10.75
C THR A 110 0.31 -2.44 -10.17
N VAL A 111 -0.81 -2.55 -10.85
CA VAL A 111 -1.99 -3.30 -10.38
C VAL A 111 -2.24 -4.48 -11.31
N VAL A 112 -2.47 -5.65 -10.73
CA VAL A 112 -2.82 -6.85 -11.49
C VAL A 112 -4.28 -6.80 -11.91
N GLY A 113 -4.53 -6.95 -13.22
CA GLY A 113 -5.83 -6.83 -13.86
C GLY A 113 -5.83 -5.75 -14.93
N THR A 114 -6.99 -5.40 -15.43
CA THR A 114 -7.19 -4.35 -16.42
C THR A 114 -7.90 -3.15 -15.81
N ALA A 115 -7.85 -1.99 -16.45
CA ALA A 115 -8.57 -0.81 -15.98
C ALA A 115 -10.09 -1.04 -15.92
N GLU A 116 -10.61 -1.93 -16.76
CA GLU A 116 -12.02 -2.28 -16.84
C GLU A 116 -12.53 -3.08 -15.63
N ASP A 117 -11.60 -3.77 -14.93
CA ASP A 117 -11.93 -4.50 -13.70
C ASP A 117 -12.23 -3.56 -12.52
N PHE A 118 -11.82 -2.29 -12.63
CA PHE A 118 -11.84 -1.35 -11.51
C PHE A 118 -12.77 -0.16 -11.76
N ARG A 119 -13.52 0.17 -10.74
CA ARG A 119 -14.11 1.49 -10.57
C ARG A 119 -13.00 2.39 -10.03
N ILE A 120 -12.55 3.31 -10.85
CA ILE A 120 -11.36 4.14 -10.58
C ILE A 120 -11.80 5.53 -10.10
N ASP A 121 -11.26 5.94 -8.96
CA ASP A 121 -11.36 7.29 -8.39
C ASP A 121 -9.92 7.83 -8.21
N VAL A 122 -9.51 8.72 -9.09
CA VAL A 122 -8.16 9.28 -9.10
C VAL A 122 -8.18 10.79 -8.98
N SER A 123 -7.40 11.35 -8.06
CA SER A 123 -7.29 12.80 -7.94
C SER A 123 -5.92 13.28 -7.47
N THR A 124 -5.47 14.37 -8.07
CA THR A 124 -4.34 15.19 -7.60
C THR A 124 -4.69 16.66 -7.80
N SER A 125 -4.27 17.51 -6.87
CA SER A 125 -4.52 18.97 -7.00
C SER A 125 -3.40 19.67 -7.73
N ASN A 126 -2.15 19.33 -7.47
CA ASN A 126 -0.95 19.95 -8.04
C ASN A 126 0.00 18.90 -8.64
N GLY A 127 -0.50 18.09 -9.54
CA GLY A 127 0.27 17.06 -10.22
C GLY A 127 -0.43 16.58 -11.46
N SER A 128 0.20 15.67 -12.17
CA SER A 128 -0.38 14.96 -13.30
C SER A 128 -0.83 13.55 -12.87
N ASN A 129 -1.81 13.00 -13.56
CA ASN A 129 -2.15 11.60 -13.47
C ASN A 129 -2.29 10.98 -14.86
N ASN A 130 -2.11 9.67 -14.94
CA ASN A 130 -2.24 8.90 -16.18
C ASN A 130 -3.51 8.05 -16.24
N LEU A 131 -4.40 8.20 -15.27
CA LEU A 131 -5.67 7.49 -15.23
C LEU A 131 -6.85 8.42 -15.46
N ALA A 132 -7.94 7.87 -15.93
CA ALA A 132 -9.26 8.51 -15.94
C ALA A 132 -10.15 7.86 -14.87
N ASP A 133 -11.06 8.64 -14.30
CA ASP A 133 -12.09 8.10 -13.43
C ASP A 133 -13.02 7.20 -14.21
N THR A 134 -13.39 6.07 -13.64
CA THR A 134 -14.37 5.15 -14.21
C THR A 134 -15.40 4.75 -13.17
N ALA A 135 -16.65 4.63 -13.58
CA ALA A 135 -17.73 4.16 -12.72
C ALA A 135 -18.02 2.65 -12.88
N ALA A 136 -17.39 2.01 -13.85
CA ALA A 136 -17.54 0.58 -14.13
C ALA A 136 -16.45 -0.23 -13.41
N GLY A 137 -16.67 -1.53 -13.27
CA GLY A 137 -15.76 -2.47 -12.61
C GLY A 137 -16.26 -2.93 -11.26
N ASP A 138 -15.96 -4.18 -10.94
CA ASP A 138 -16.40 -4.82 -9.69
C ASP A 138 -15.48 -4.51 -8.51
N LYS A 139 -14.24 -4.17 -8.79
CA LYS A 139 -13.23 -3.78 -7.79
C LYS A 139 -13.13 -2.27 -7.67
N ALA A 140 -12.64 -1.76 -6.56
CA ALA A 140 -12.42 -0.33 -6.37
C ALA A 140 -10.93 0.01 -6.37
N LEU A 141 -10.54 1.05 -7.12
CA LEU A 141 -9.20 1.61 -7.10
C LEU A 141 -9.30 3.10 -6.77
N THR A 142 -8.84 3.49 -5.59
CA THR A 142 -8.79 4.89 -5.16
C THR A 142 -7.34 5.34 -5.03
N VAL A 143 -6.94 6.35 -5.80
CA VAL A 143 -5.58 6.88 -5.79
C VAL A 143 -5.62 8.39 -5.64
N ARG A 144 -5.15 8.90 -4.51
CA ARG A 144 -5.26 10.35 -4.22
C ARG A 144 -3.96 10.93 -3.66
N THR A 145 -3.58 12.07 -4.20
CA THR A 145 -2.54 12.93 -3.62
C THR A 145 -2.99 14.40 -3.77
N SER A 146 -2.38 15.31 -3.00
CA SER A 146 -2.60 16.74 -3.23
C SER A 146 -1.47 17.33 -4.06
N ASN A 147 -0.21 17.01 -3.78
CA ASN A 147 0.96 17.64 -4.38
C ASN A 147 1.94 16.61 -4.97
N GLY A 148 1.48 15.74 -5.82
CA GLY A 148 2.34 14.76 -6.47
C GLY A 148 1.74 14.19 -7.72
N ASN A 149 2.57 13.56 -8.53
CA ASN A 149 2.12 12.86 -9.71
C ASN A 149 1.59 11.47 -9.36
N ILE A 150 0.61 11.03 -10.11
CA ILE A 150 0.06 9.68 -10.02
C ILE A 150 0.40 8.95 -11.32
N SER A 151 1.03 7.79 -11.20
CA SER A 151 1.33 6.88 -12.31
C SER A 151 0.92 5.48 -11.92
N VAL A 152 -0.13 4.97 -12.52
CA VAL A 152 -0.62 3.62 -12.30
C VAL A 152 -0.64 2.85 -13.61
N PHE A 153 -0.12 1.64 -13.58
CA PHE A 153 -0.11 0.72 -14.71
C PHE A 153 -0.83 -0.57 -14.35
N PHE A 154 -1.45 -1.18 -15.32
CA PHE A 154 -2.14 -2.46 -15.17
C PHE A 154 -1.33 -3.57 -15.80
N LEU A 155 -1.27 -4.71 -15.11
CA LEU A 155 -0.71 -5.97 -15.61
C LEU A 155 -1.89 -6.87 -15.97
N GLY A 156 -2.32 -6.78 -17.19
CA GLY A 156 -3.41 -7.59 -17.74
C GLY A 156 -3.06 -9.05 -17.93
#